data_3f126c7776c3814ccdfeebe6388cf805
#
_entry.id   3f126c7776c3814ccdfeebe6388cf805
#
_cell.length_a   1.000
_cell.length_b   1.000
_cell.length_c   1.000
_cell.angle_alpha   90.00
_cell.angle_beta   90.00
_cell.angle_gamma   90.00
#
_symmetry.space_group_name_H-M   'P 1'
#
loop_
_entity.id
_entity.type
_entity.pdbx_description
1 polymer ?
#
loop_
_entity_poly.entity_id
_entity_poly.type
_entity_poly.pdbx_seq_one_letter_code
_entity_poly.pdbx_strand_id
1 'polypeptide(L)'
;KSDWSLAPYKPIIRPQGSFLLGTMVRPINENDDLDIDLVCELTGKHPSWDQYALKHKVGGRLKDNDTYRKMLEEEGRRCWTLRYSDDANYHMDVLPCLVANDYKVVMERAFSTSEYSTQEADKLAIRITDKDSDNYRYDTCPENWMKSNPFGYAHWFMYRASLGDPRRMSLLYESVKPVPSYQKNK
;
A
#
# COMPACT_ATOMS: atom_id res chain seq x y z
N LYS A 1 -15.23 -16.22 -15.82
CA LYS A 1 -13.85 -16.73 -15.60
C LYS A 1 -13.05 -15.50 -15.16
N SER A 2 -12.76 -15.40 -13.86
CA SER A 2 -11.91 -14.33 -13.35
C SER A 2 -10.51 -14.55 -13.90
N ASP A 3 -10.09 -13.66 -14.78
CA ASP A 3 -8.71 -13.60 -15.24
C ASP A 3 -7.85 -13.10 -14.07
N TRP A 4 -7.28 -14.01 -13.30
CA TRP A 4 -6.38 -13.75 -12.20
C TRP A 4 -5.01 -13.28 -12.72
N SER A 5 -5.02 -12.28 -13.58
CA SER A 5 -3.80 -11.75 -14.19
C SER A 5 -2.78 -11.21 -13.17
N LEU A 6 -3.20 -10.97 -11.92
CA LEU A 6 -2.32 -10.56 -10.81
C LEU A 6 -1.81 -11.71 -9.96
N ALA A 7 -2.43 -12.89 -9.99
CA ALA A 7 -2.06 -14.02 -9.13
C ALA A 7 -0.58 -14.44 -9.21
N PRO A 8 0.07 -14.46 -10.39
CA PRO A 8 1.51 -14.77 -10.49
C PRO A 8 2.40 -13.80 -9.70
N TYR A 9 1.93 -12.58 -9.46
CA TYR A 9 2.68 -11.50 -8.81
C TYR A 9 2.36 -11.37 -7.32
N LYS A 10 1.62 -12.32 -6.77
CA LYS A 10 1.33 -12.48 -5.33
C LYS A 10 0.86 -11.15 -4.67
N PRO A 11 -0.28 -10.58 -5.11
CA PRO A 11 -0.74 -9.30 -4.57
C PRO A 11 -1.00 -9.39 -3.07
N ILE A 12 -0.47 -8.41 -2.32
CA ILE A 12 -0.65 -8.27 -0.87
C ILE A 12 -1.13 -6.85 -0.59
N ILE A 13 -2.13 -6.69 0.26
CA ILE A 13 -2.60 -5.40 0.74
C ILE A 13 -2.02 -5.13 2.12
N ARG A 14 -1.38 -3.96 2.29
CA ARG A 14 -0.87 -3.50 3.59
C ARG A 14 -1.29 -2.07 3.87
N PRO A 15 -1.50 -1.72 5.16
CA PRO A 15 -1.69 -0.33 5.55
C PRO A 15 -0.43 0.50 5.32
N GLN A 16 -0.61 1.80 5.07
CA GLN A 16 0.44 2.82 5.09
C GLN A 16 -0.08 4.11 5.73
N GLY A 17 0.70 5.19 5.66
CA GLY A 17 0.28 6.51 6.14
C GLY A 17 -0.09 6.56 7.62
N SER A 18 -1.01 7.45 7.96
CA SER A 18 -1.45 7.68 9.35
C SER A 18 -2.08 6.45 10.00
N PHE A 19 -2.77 5.62 9.20
CA PHE A 19 -3.35 4.36 9.67
C PHE A 19 -2.27 3.38 10.15
N LEU A 20 -1.21 3.19 9.38
CA LEU A 20 -0.07 2.36 9.77
C LEU A 20 0.62 2.89 11.04
N LEU A 21 0.78 4.21 11.13
CA LEU A 21 1.51 4.86 12.23
C LEU A 21 0.69 4.97 13.51
N GLY A 22 -0.63 4.70 13.47
CA GLY A 22 -1.53 4.90 14.60
C GLY A 22 -1.68 6.39 14.96
N THR A 23 -1.52 7.28 13.97
CA THR A 23 -1.62 8.73 14.12
C THR A 23 -2.88 9.32 13.49
N MET A 24 -3.84 8.47 13.12
CA MET A 24 -5.13 8.92 12.61
C MET A 24 -5.84 9.80 13.64
N VAL A 25 -6.36 10.92 13.16
CA VAL A 25 -7.14 11.85 13.97
C VAL A 25 -8.62 11.66 13.62
N ARG A 26 -9.49 11.66 14.62
CA ARG A 26 -10.93 11.63 14.36
C ARG A 26 -11.36 12.91 13.66
N PRO A 27 -12.23 12.82 12.66
CA PRO A 27 -12.87 13.99 12.07
C PRO A 27 -13.48 14.88 13.15
N ILE A 28 -13.25 16.20 13.06
CA ILE A 28 -13.79 17.18 13.99
C ILE A 28 -15.07 17.77 13.44
N ASN A 29 -15.16 17.92 12.11
CA ASN A 29 -16.31 18.46 11.42
C ASN A 29 -17.04 17.34 10.67
N GLU A 30 -18.34 17.52 10.42
CA GLU A 30 -19.20 16.57 9.68
C GLU A 30 -18.74 16.34 8.24
N ASN A 31 -17.95 17.26 7.67
CA ASN A 31 -17.41 17.18 6.31
C ASN A 31 -15.97 16.64 6.24
N ASP A 32 -15.36 16.32 7.38
CA ASP A 32 -14.02 15.75 7.39
C ASP A 32 -14.10 14.23 7.17
N ASP A 33 -13.38 13.73 6.19
CA ASP A 33 -13.27 12.29 5.91
C ASP A 33 -12.05 11.70 6.63
N LEU A 34 -12.16 10.42 6.96
CA LEU A 34 -11.05 9.63 7.49
C LEU A 34 -10.35 8.89 6.34
N ASP A 35 -9.06 9.13 6.17
CA ASP A 35 -8.26 8.53 5.10
C ASP A 35 -7.60 7.22 5.54
N ILE A 36 -7.88 6.13 4.84
CA ILE A 36 -7.23 4.84 5.04
C ILE A 36 -6.32 4.57 3.83
N ASP A 37 -5.03 4.79 4.02
CA ASP A 37 -4.04 4.53 2.99
C ASP A 37 -3.60 3.06 2.97
N LEU A 38 -3.68 2.43 1.82
CA LEU A 38 -3.21 1.07 1.57
C LEU A 38 -2.25 1.01 0.39
N VAL A 39 -1.30 0.10 0.44
CA VAL A 39 -0.53 -0.33 -0.74
C VAL A 39 -1.03 -1.69 -1.23
N CYS A 40 -1.11 -1.84 -2.55
CA CYS A 40 -1.24 -3.14 -3.21
C CYS A 40 0.14 -3.54 -3.75
N GLU A 41 0.86 -4.35 -2.97
CA GLU A 41 2.20 -4.83 -3.29
C GLU A 41 2.13 -5.97 -4.30
N LEU A 42 2.96 -5.90 -5.34
CA LEU A 42 3.17 -6.96 -6.32
C LEU A 42 4.67 -7.28 -6.36
N THR A 43 5.02 -8.57 -6.27
CA THR A 43 6.44 -9.03 -6.31
C THR A 43 7.01 -9.10 -7.73
N GLY A 44 6.44 -8.38 -8.66
CA GLY A 44 6.83 -8.29 -10.06
C GLY A 44 5.66 -7.92 -10.94
N LYS A 45 5.90 -7.94 -12.24
CA LYS A 45 4.91 -7.61 -13.27
C LYS A 45 5.24 -8.33 -14.58
N HIS A 46 4.29 -8.37 -15.51
CA HIS A 46 4.60 -8.80 -16.88
C HIS A 46 5.62 -7.82 -17.51
N PRO A 47 6.61 -8.30 -18.27
CA PRO A 47 7.64 -7.43 -18.85
C PRO A 47 7.11 -6.27 -19.71
N SER A 48 5.98 -6.47 -20.40
CA SER A 48 5.34 -5.44 -21.23
C SER A 48 4.49 -4.43 -20.47
N TRP A 49 4.30 -4.57 -19.16
CA TRP A 49 3.49 -3.61 -18.40
C TRP A 49 4.31 -2.38 -18.06
N ASP A 50 3.80 -1.23 -18.40
CA ASP A 50 4.18 0.08 -17.89
C ASP A 50 3.41 0.42 -16.63
N GLN A 51 3.55 1.63 -16.10
CA GLN A 51 2.84 2.08 -14.91
C GLN A 51 1.32 2.08 -15.12
N TYR A 52 0.87 2.51 -16.31
CA TYR A 52 -0.54 2.51 -16.67
C TYR A 52 -1.14 1.10 -16.62
N ALA A 53 -0.48 0.14 -17.26
CA ALA A 53 -0.95 -1.24 -17.30
C ALA A 53 -1.04 -1.84 -15.89
N LEU A 54 0.00 -1.65 -15.05
CA LEU A 54 0.00 -2.12 -13.66
C LEU A 54 -1.17 -1.53 -12.87
N LYS A 55 -1.34 -0.22 -12.90
CA LYS A 55 -2.40 0.49 -12.17
C LYS A 55 -3.77 0.02 -12.60
N HIS A 56 -4.00 -0.13 -13.92
CA HIS A 56 -5.29 -0.56 -14.45
C HIS A 56 -5.58 -2.06 -14.21
N LYS A 57 -4.56 -2.90 -14.09
CA LYS A 57 -4.76 -4.30 -13.65
C LYS A 57 -5.26 -4.36 -12.20
N VAL A 58 -4.70 -3.55 -11.31
CA VAL A 58 -5.19 -3.45 -9.93
C VAL A 58 -6.61 -2.85 -9.89
N GLY A 59 -6.84 -1.75 -10.59
CA GLY A 59 -8.17 -1.13 -10.70
C GLY A 59 -9.21 -2.06 -11.32
N GLY A 60 -8.85 -2.83 -12.34
CA GLY A 60 -9.70 -3.85 -12.94
C GLY A 60 -10.14 -4.90 -11.91
N ARG A 61 -9.22 -5.31 -11.04
CA ARG A 61 -9.54 -6.27 -9.97
C ARG A 61 -10.52 -5.71 -8.93
N LEU A 62 -10.44 -4.40 -8.64
CA LEU A 62 -11.43 -3.73 -7.79
C LEU A 62 -12.81 -3.67 -8.51
N LYS A 63 -12.81 -3.35 -9.81
CA LYS A 63 -14.04 -3.29 -10.64
C LYS A 63 -14.72 -4.64 -10.82
N ASP A 64 -13.99 -5.75 -10.75
CA ASP A 64 -14.55 -7.11 -10.85
C ASP A 64 -15.40 -7.50 -9.63
N ASN A 65 -15.24 -6.80 -8.51
CA ASN A 65 -16.05 -7.00 -7.32
C ASN A 65 -17.22 -5.99 -7.30
N ASP A 66 -18.45 -6.48 -7.28
CA ASP A 66 -19.65 -5.63 -7.36
C ASP A 66 -19.75 -4.59 -6.23
N THR A 67 -19.29 -4.94 -5.02
CA THR A 67 -19.25 -4.02 -3.89
C THR A 67 -18.24 -2.91 -4.13
N TYR A 68 -17.00 -3.27 -4.43
CA TYR A 68 -15.94 -2.28 -4.66
C TYR A 68 -16.21 -1.41 -5.89
N ARG A 69 -16.80 -1.98 -6.96
CA ARG A 69 -17.16 -1.22 -8.15
C ARG A 69 -18.12 -0.06 -7.86
N LYS A 70 -19.05 -0.24 -6.91
CA LYS A 70 -20.02 0.81 -6.53
C LYS A 70 -19.37 1.91 -5.67
N MET A 71 -18.28 1.58 -4.99
CA MET A 71 -17.56 2.48 -4.08
C MET A 71 -16.38 3.18 -4.78
N LEU A 72 -16.01 2.70 -5.99
CA LEU A 72 -14.82 3.16 -6.69
C LEU A 72 -15.10 4.53 -7.32
N GLU A 73 -14.28 5.50 -6.95
CA GLU A 73 -14.27 6.83 -7.54
C GLU A 73 -13.52 6.87 -8.88
N GLU A 74 -13.45 8.05 -9.49
CA GLU A 74 -12.62 8.28 -10.66
C GLU A 74 -11.14 8.00 -10.34
N GLU A 75 -10.38 7.66 -11.38
CA GLU A 75 -8.96 7.34 -11.23
C GLU A 75 -8.16 8.51 -10.69
N GLY A 76 -7.68 8.40 -9.46
CA GLY A 76 -6.77 9.36 -8.86
C GLY A 76 -5.38 9.36 -9.53
N ARG A 77 -4.52 10.29 -9.16
CA ARG A 77 -3.16 10.39 -9.71
C ARG A 77 -2.35 9.12 -9.48
N ARG A 78 -2.33 8.60 -8.25
CA ARG A 78 -1.52 7.45 -7.84
C ARG A 78 -2.35 6.27 -7.38
N CYS A 79 -3.49 6.53 -6.73
CA CYS A 79 -4.34 5.55 -6.06
C CYS A 79 -5.62 5.27 -6.84
N TRP A 80 -6.30 4.21 -6.43
CA TRP A 80 -7.71 3.97 -6.64
C TRP A 80 -8.42 4.23 -5.31
N THR A 81 -9.39 5.13 -5.30
CA THR A 81 -10.13 5.53 -4.10
C THR A 81 -11.45 4.77 -4.03
N LEU A 82 -11.72 4.16 -2.89
CA LEU A 82 -12.99 3.53 -2.55
C LEU A 82 -13.67 4.39 -1.49
N ARG A 83 -14.78 5.03 -1.84
CA ARG A 83 -15.60 5.79 -0.90
C ARG A 83 -16.62 4.88 -0.24
N TYR A 84 -16.57 4.79 1.05
CA TYR A 84 -17.57 4.11 1.86
C TYR A 84 -18.75 5.07 2.12
N SER A 85 -19.94 4.52 2.26
CA SER A 85 -21.23 5.24 2.25
C SER A 85 -21.23 6.59 2.98
N ASP A 86 -22.12 7.48 2.56
CA ASP A 86 -22.25 8.86 3.04
C ASP A 86 -22.35 9.00 4.58
N ASP A 87 -22.77 7.96 5.30
CA ASP A 87 -22.84 7.93 6.76
C ASP A 87 -21.51 7.55 7.46
N ALA A 88 -20.55 7.03 6.72
CA ALA A 88 -19.31 6.48 7.31
C ALA A 88 -18.13 7.46 7.30
N ASN A 89 -18.20 8.52 6.50
CA ASN A 89 -17.20 9.59 6.37
C ASN A 89 -15.76 9.07 6.32
N TYR A 90 -15.50 8.02 5.53
CA TYR A 90 -14.15 7.55 5.27
C TYR A 90 -13.98 7.04 3.85
N HIS A 91 -12.78 7.19 3.35
CA HIS A 91 -12.37 6.60 2.07
C HIS A 91 -11.08 5.81 2.23
N MET A 92 -10.87 4.92 1.29
CA MET A 92 -9.73 4.01 1.27
C MET A 92 -8.96 4.19 -0.03
N ASP A 93 -7.73 4.60 0.07
CA ASP A 93 -6.82 4.76 -1.06
C ASP A 93 -5.97 3.51 -1.26
N VAL A 94 -6.06 2.91 -2.43
CA VAL A 94 -5.27 1.73 -2.81
C VAL A 94 -4.20 2.15 -3.80
N LEU A 95 -2.94 2.18 -3.36
CA LEU A 95 -1.76 2.52 -4.16
C LEU A 95 -1.14 1.26 -4.76
N PRO A 96 -1.19 1.06 -6.09
CA PRO A 96 -0.46 -0.03 -6.75
C PRO A 96 1.05 0.19 -6.69
N CYS A 97 1.81 -0.84 -6.31
CA CYS A 97 3.26 -0.74 -6.24
C CYS A 97 3.96 -2.06 -6.55
N LEU A 98 5.24 -1.97 -6.87
CA LEU A 98 6.14 -3.10 -7.02
C LEU A 98 7.12 -3.16 -5.86
N VAL A 99 7.38 -4.37 -5.40
CA VAL A 99 8.34 -4.69 -4.36
C VAL A 99 9.33 -5.77 -4.84
N ALA A 100 10.49 -5.87 -4.18
CA ALA A 100 11.45 -6.93 -4.44
C ALA A 100 10.87 -8.32 -4.08
N ASN A 101 11.40 -9.37 -4.69
CA ASN A 101 10.93 -10.74 -4.45
C ASN A 101 11.09 -11.20 -2.99
N ASP A 102 12.11 -10.71 -2.31
CA ASP A 102 12.43 -10.98 -0.91
C ASP A 102 11.87 -9.93 0.07
N TYR A 103 11.04 -9.02 -0.43
CA TYR A 103 10.53 -7.87 0.33
C TYR A 103 9.91 -8.24 1.67
N LYS A 104 9.17 -9.35 1.71
CA LYS A 104 8.57 -9.87 2.95
C LYS A 104 9.65 -10.17 4.00
N VAL A 105 10.73 -10.83 3.61
CA VAL A 105 11.84 -11.17 4.51
C VAL A 105 12.56 -9.92 4.99
N VAL A 106 12.80 -8.97 4.08
CA VAL A 106 13.41 -7.66 4.41
C VAL A 106 12.56 -6.91 5.43
N MET A 107 11.23 -6.89 5.22
CA MET A 107 10.30 -6.24 6.13
C MET A 107 10.27 -6.93 7.51
N GLU A 108 10.12 -8.25 7.54
CA GLU A 108 10.14 -9.02 8.79
C GLU A 108 11.41 -8.77 9.59
N ARG A 109 12.55 -8.74 8.92
CA ARG A 109 13.85 -8.45 9.55
C ARG A 109 13.90 -7.02 10.10
N ALA A 110 13.53 -6.01 9.32
CA ALA A 110 13.57 -4.62 9.74
C ALA A 110 12.70 -4.37 10.98
N PHE A 111 11.48 -4.94 11.01
CA PHE A 111 10.55 -4.74 12.13
C PHE A 111 10.72 -5.72 13.30
N SER A 112 11.60 -6.71 13.19
CA SER A 112 11.93 -7.63 14.30
C SER A 112 13.03 -7.11 15.22
N THR A 113 13.78 -6.08 14.80
CA THR A 113 14.84 -5.47 15.59
C THR A 113 14.38 -4.18 16.26
N SER A 114 14.88 -3.91 17.46
CA SER A 114 14.69 -2.63 18.14
C SER A 114 15.66 -1.54 17.67
N GLU A 115 16.60 -1.89 16.79
CA GLU A 115 17.60 -0.98 16.26
C GLU A 115 17.15 -0.42 14.91
N TYR A 116 17.36 0.89 14.71
CA TYR A 116 17.14 1.52 13.42
C TYR A 116 18.43 1.51 12.60
N SER A 117 18.31 1.06 11.37
CA SER A 117 19.37 1.15 10.36
C SER A 117 18.84 1.83 9.10
N THR A 118 19.48 2.91 8.68
CA THR A 118 19.15 3.60 7.44
C THR A 118 19.26 2.65 6.23
N GLN A 119 20.26 1.78 6.22
CA GLN A 119 20.46 0.82 5.14
C GLN A 119 19.31 -0.21 5.05
N GLU A 120 18.80 -0.69 6.18
CA GLU A 120 17.67 -1.60 6.20
C GLU A 120 16.38 -0.86 5.83
N ALA A 121 16.19 0.39 6.31
CA ALA A 121 15.06 1.22 5.95
C ALA A 121 15.01 1.52 4.45
N ASP A 122 16.15 1.76 3.80
CA ASP A 122 16.23 2.00 2.36
C ASP A 122 15.82 0.80 1.51
N LYS A 123 16.03 -0.42 2.01
CA LYS A 123 15.57 -1.65 1.35
C LYS A 123 14.05 -1.83 1.38
N LEU A 124 13.35 -1.08 2.23
CA LEU A 124 11.89 -1.07 2.31
C LEU A 124 11.23 -0.18 1.26
N ALA A 125 12.01 0.42 0.38
CA ALA A 125 11.49 1.25 -0.69
C ALA A 125 10.73 0.43 -1.74
N ILE A 126 9.63 1.02 -2.21
CA ILE A 126 8.73 0.47 -3.22
C ILE A 126 8.75 1.33 -4.48
N ARG A 127 8.33 0.78 -5.60
CA ARG A 127 8.13 1.50 -6.87
C ARG A 127 6.65 1.71 -7.10
N ILE A 128 6.22 2.95 -7.19
CA ILE A 128 4.81 3.32 -7.31
C ILE A 128 4.46 3.81 -8.70
N THR A 129 3.17 3.74 -9.04
CA THR A 129 2.62 4.31 -10.26
C THR A 129 2.28 5.79 -10.04
N ASP A 130 2.51 6.63 -11.05
CA ASP A 130 2.16 8.05 -11.02
C ASP A 130 1.67 8.50 -12.41
N LYS A 131 0.38 8.86 -12.50
CA LYS A 131 -0.28 9.25 -13.76
C LYS A 131 0.33 10.50 -14.40
N ASP A 132 0.90 11.39 -13.58
CA ASP A 132 1.52 12.62 -14.05
C ASP A 132 3.01 12.43 -14.40
N SER A 133 3.52 11.20 -14.34
CA SER A 133 4.87 10.90 -14.77
C SER A 133 4.96 10.90 -16.30
N ASP A 134 5.99 11.56 -16.84
CA ASP A 134 6.22 11.61 -18.29
C ASP A 134 6.33 10.22 -18.93
N ASN A 135 6.79 9.24 -18.14
CA ASN A 135 6.98 7.85 -18.59
C ASN A 135 5.83 6.90 -18.24
N TYR A 136 4.66 7.42 -17.82
CA TYR A 136 3.54 6.64 -17.30
C TYR A 136 3.05 5.54 -18.26
N ARG A 137 3.03 5.80 -19.58
CA ARG A 137 2.43 4.93 -20.61
C ARG A 137 3.40 4.19 -21.51
N TYR A 138 4.70 4.25 -21.24
CA TYR A 138 5.67 3.59 -22.12
C TYR A 138 6.89 2.98 -21.43
N ASP A 139 7.22 3.42 -20.21
CA ASP A 139 8.39 2.88 -19.53
C ASP A 139 8.01 1.62 -18.74
N THR A 140 8.53 0.51 -19.20
CA THR A 140 8.32 -0.79 -18.59
C THR A 140 9.40 -1.17 -17.57
N CYS A 141 10.39 -0.28 -17.32
CA CYS A 141 11.49 -0.49 -16.38
C CYS A 141 11.14 0.07 -15.00
N PRO A 142 10.87 -0.77 -13.99
CA PRO A 142 10.44 -0.29 -12.67
C PRO A 142 11.49 0.58 -11.96
N GLU A 143 12.76 0.45 -12.31
CA GLU A 143 13.85 1.25 -11.74
C GLU A 143 13.67 2.75 -12.02
N ASN A 144 13.02 3.09 -13.13
CA ASN A 144 12.73 4.46 -13.53
C ASN A 144 11.43 5.03 -12.90
N TRP A 145 10.63 4.17 -12.28
CA TRP A 145 9.38 4.62 -11.66
C TRP A 145 9.65 5.34 -10.35
N MET A 146 8.70 6.16 -9.93
CA MET A 146 8.82 6.90 -8.68
C MET A 146 9.09 5.96 -7.50
N LYS A 147 10.14 6.28 -6.73
CA LYS A 147 10.48 5.59 -5.48
C LYS A 147 9.69 6.21 -4.34
N SER A 148 9.06 5.36 -3.52
CA SER A 148 8.42 5.72 -2.27
C SER A 148 8.92 4.79 -1.16
N ASN A 149 8.91 5.23 0.09
CA ASN A 149 9.37 4.39 1.19
C ASN A 149 8.51 4.56 2.46
N PRO A 150 7.21 4.21 2.38
CA PRO A 150 6.30 4.35 3.52
C PRO A 150 6.72 3.47 4.71
N PHE A 151 7.22 2.27 4.45
CA PHE A 151 7.63 1.34 5.50
C PHE A 151 8.98 1.68 6.12
N GLY A 152 9.93 2.21 5.35
CA GLY A 152 11.17 2.76 5.89
C GLY A 152 10.90 3.98 6.77
N TYR A 153 9.96 4.84 6.37
CA TYR A 153 9.51 5.94 7.22
C TYR A 153 8.82 5.43 8.49
N ALA A 154 7.93 4.44 8.37
CA ALA A 154 7.28 3.84 9.53
C ALA A 154 8.29 3.23 10.50
N HIS A 155 9.30 2.51 10.00
CA HIS A 155 10.38 1.96 10.81
C HIS A 155 11.14 3.06 11.58
N TRP A 156 11.53 4.13 10.88
CA TRP A 156 12.17 5.29 11.51
C TRP A 156 11.27 5.95 12.56
N PHE A 157 10.03 6.23 12.21
CA PHE A 157 9.07 6.89 13.10
C PHE A 157 8.88 6.10 14.39
N MET A 158 8.73 4.79 14.28
CA MET A 158 8.51 3.95 15.45
C MET A 158 9.76 3.75 16.30
N TYR A 159 10.91 3.65 15.67
CA TYR A 159 12.16 3.72 16.42
C TYR A 159 12.24 4.99 17.26
N ARG A 160 11.95 6.15 16.65
CA ARG A 160 11.94 7.44 17.38
C ARG A 160 10.89 7.45 18.50
N ALA A 161 9.71 6.94 18.28
CA ALA A 161 8.65 6.85 19.25
C ALA A 161 8.99 5.87 20.40
N SER A 162 9.72 4.79 20.13
CA SER A 162 10.11 3.78 21.12
C SER A 162 11.22 4.24 22.07
N LEU A 163 11.95 5.28 21.73
CA LEU A 163 12.95 5.86 22.65
C LEU A 163 12.32 6.36 23.97
N GLY A 164 11.01 6.64 23.97
CA GLY A 164 10.25 6.99 25.18
C GLY A 164 9.44 5.83 25.78
N ASP A 165 9.11 4.79 25.00
CA ASP A 165 8.38 3.59 25.45
C ASP A 165 8.68 2.39 24.53
N PRO A 166 9.55 1.47 24.96
CA PRO A 166 9.93 0.30 24.17
C PRO A 166 8.78 -0.61 23.72
N ARG A 167 7.62 -0.60 24.42
CA ARG A 167 6.46 -1.43 24.05
C ARG A 167 5.84 -1.02 22.72
N ARG A 168 6.06 0.21 22.25
CA ARG A 168 5.50 0.72 21.00
C ARG A 168 6.04 0.00 19.75
N MET A 169 7.27 -0.51 19.80
CA MET A 169 7.85 -1.28 18.69
C MET A 169 7.11 -2.59 18.43
N SER A 170 6.68 -3.30 19.48
CA SER A 170 5.95 -4.57 19.31
C SER A 170 4.56 -4.37 18.72
N LEU A 171 3.88 -3.26 19.06
CA LEU A 171 2.57 -2.93 18.50
C LEU A 171 2.66 -2.61 17.01
N LEU A 172 3.75 -1.98 16.57
CA LEU A 172 3.93 -1.69 15.16
C LEU A 172 4.17 -2.95 14.32
N TYR A 173 4.94 -3.89 14.81
CA TYR A 173 5.15 -5.15 14.09
C TYR A 173 3.82 -5.81 13.70
N GLU A 174 2.84 -5.74 14.58
CA GLU A 174 1.49 -6.21 14.28
C GLU A 174 0.79 -5.38 13.18
N SER A 175 0.97 -4.06 13.18
CA SER A 175 0.29 -3.16 12.24
C SER A 175 0.86 -3.20 10.81
N VAL A 176 2.12 -3.64 10.61
CA VAL A 176 2.68 -3.83 9.26
C VAL A 176 2.32 -5.17 8.62
N LYS A 177 1.64 -6.07 9.36
CA LYS A 177 1.17 -7.34 8.79
C LYS A 177 0.16 -7.10 7.66
N PRO A 178 0.11 -7.98 6.64
CA PRO A 178 -0.90 -7.92 5.62
C PRO A 178 -2.31 -7.94 6.21
N VAL A 179 -3.21 -7.19 5.61
CA VAL A 179 -4.64 -7.32 5.91
C VAL A 179 -5.07 -8.75 5.59
N PRO A 180 -5.69 -9.50 6.53
CA PRO A 180 -6.09 -10.87 6.29
C PRO A 180 -7.01 -10.97 5.06
N SER A 181 -6.70 -11.89 4.15
CA SER A 181 -7.60 -12.19 3.05
C SER A 181 -8.86 -12.85 3.61
N TYR A 182 -10.03 -12.26 3.35
CA TYR A 182 -11.30 -12.87 3.70
C TYR A 182 -11.50 -14.13 2.83
N GLN A 183 -11.21 -15.30 3.37
CA GLN A 183 -11.60 -16.56 2.75
C GLN A 183 -13.10 -16.72 3.00
N LYS A 184 -13.91 -16.59 1.94
CA LYS A 184 -15.29 -17.09 1.99
C LYS A 184 -15.19 -18.59 2.24
N ASN A 185 -15.52 -19.02 3.45
CA ASN A 185 -15.84 -20.42 3.69
C ASN A 185 -16.99 -20.78 2.76
N LYS A 186 -16.76 -21.76 1.90
CA LYS A 186 -17.75 -22.34 1.01
C LYS A 186 -18.76 -23.14 1.81
#